data_48755f72cac8bce540fa848b2d637da5
#
_entry.id   48755f72cac8bce540fa848b2d637da5
#
_cell.length_a   1.000
_cell.length_b   1.000
_cell.length_c   1.000
_cell.angle_alpha   90.00
_cell.angle_beta   90.00
_cell.angle_gamma   90.00
#
_symmetry.space_group_name_H-M   'P 1'
#
loop_
_entity.id
_entity.type
_entity.pdbx_description
1 polymer ?
#
loop_
_entity_poly.entity_id
_entity_poly.type
_entity_poly.pdbx_seq_one_letter_code
_entity_poly.pdbx_strand_id
1 'polypeptide(L)'
;VFDKMLAKVGDEVLRTYSKNFWYTLRIEPDTRSGAAEVFINGKTLGYFALTEKVSGFDGVAVRSEGVVRIDDLMVFQINDHDDYVPAPVSAGSDGYNVGLQVCSLWRNGYHFGWDCISPFEENRPVLGYYDEGITEVADWEIKYMAEHGIDYQLFCWYSTSMTDPIKTPGMYQALHDGYFMARYSDRMKFAIMW
;
A
#
# COMPACT_ATOMS: atom_id res chain seq x y z
N VAL A 1 15.26 -15.71 -2.36
CA VAL A 1 16.72 -15.68 -2.46
C VAL A 1 17.13 -15.14 -3.83
N PHE A 2 18.11 -14.24 -3.85
CA PHE A 2 18.72 -13.75 -5.07
C PHE A 2 20.05 -14.49 -5.27
N ASP A 3 20.11 -15.37 -6.24
CA ASP A 3 21.29 -16.19 -6.53
C ASP A 3 21.61 -16.16 -8.01
N LYS A 4 22.87 -15.88 -8.37
CA LYS A 4 23.36 -15.88 -9.76
C LYS A 4 22.46 -15.12 -10.75
N MET A 5 21.98 -13.95 -10.34
CA MET A 5 21.02 -13.12 -11.09
C MET A 5 19.63 -13.76 -11.25
N LEU A 6 19.27 -14.67 -10.35
CA LEU A 6 17.95 -15.28 -10.29
C LEU A 6 17.29 -14.96 -8.95
N ALA A 7 16.08 -14.44 -8.97
CA ALA A 7 15.23 -14.35 -7.79
C ALA A 7 14.50 -15.69 -7.61
N LYS A 8 14.59 -16.26 -6.42
CA LYS A 8 14.06 -17.59 -6.13
C LYS A 8 13.28 -17.59 -4.82
N VAL A 9 12.28 -18.45 -4.74
CA VAL A 9 11.69 -18.90 -3.48
C VAL A 9 11.87 -20.40 -3.40
N GLY A 10 12.59 -20.87 -2.37
CA GLY A 10 13.08 -22.25 -2.35
C GLY A 10 13.95 -22.55 -3.57
N ASP A 11 13.61 -23.59 -4.30
CA ASP A 11 14.28 -23.97 -5.55
C ASP A 11 13.62 -23.37 -6.81
N GLU A 12 12.47 -22.76 -6.66
CA GLU A 12 11.73 -22.18 -7.78
C GLU A 12 12.35 -20.84 -8.23
N VAL A 13 12.62 -20.72 -9.52
CA VAL A 13 13.12 -19.50 -10.14
C VAL A 13 11.95 -18.63 -10.52
N LEU A 14 11.81 -17.50 -9.86
CA LEU A 14 10.72 -16.56 -10.11
C LEU A 14 11.05 -15.57 -11.22
N ARG A 15 12.29 -15.11 -11.26
CA ARG A 15 12.69 -14.01 -12.13
C ARG A 15 14.20 -13.90 -12.24
N THR A 16 14.66 -13.35 -13.36
CA THR A 16 16.02 -12.81 -13.48
C THR A 16 16.09 -11.39 -12.92
N TYR A 17 17.23 -11.02 -12.37
CA TYR A 17 17.51 -9.65 -11.93
C TYR A 17 18.85 -9.15 -12.46
N SER A 18 19.05 -7.84 -12.48
CA SER A 18 20.29 -7.20 -12.91
C SER A 18 21.06 -6.66 -11.71
N LYS A 19 22.39 -6.74 -11.76
CA LYS A 19 23.25 -6.15 -10.73
C LYS A 19 23.18 -4.62 -10.80
N ASN A 20 23.41 -3.98 -9.67
CA ASN A 20 23.45 -2.51 -9.53
C ASN A 20 22.13 -1.81 -9.85
N PHE A 21 21.01 -2.49 -9.73
CA PHE A 21 19.68 -1.92 -9.79
C PHE A 21 19.02 -2.05 -8.42
N TRP A 22 18.19 -1.07 -8.08
CA TRP A 22 17.31 -1.13 -6.93
C TRP A 22 16.06 -1.92 -7.26
N TYR A 23 15.64 -2.76 -6.32
CA TYR A 23 14.42 -3.54 -6.41
C TYR A 23 13.61 -3.34 -5.14
N THR A 24 12.33 -3.00 -5.30
CA THR A 24 11.39 -3.07 -4.20
C THR A 24 10.93 -4.51 -4.05
N LEU A 25 11.20 -5.10 -2.90
CA LEU A 25 10.72 -6.42 -2.52
C LEU A 25 9.64 -6.25 -1.46
N ARG A 26 8.44 -6.74 -1.72
CA ARG A 26 7.36 -6.82 -0.76
C ARG A 26 7.00 -8.28 -0.54
N ILE A 27 6.89 -8.68 0.71
CA ILE A 27 6.48 -10.02 1.12
C ILE A 27 5.32 -9.85 2.10
N GLU A 28 4.20 -10.45 1.78
CA GLU A 28 2.97 -10.42 2.58
C GLU A 28 2.66 -11.82 3.09
N PRO A 29 3.20 -12.20 4.24
CA PRO A 29 2.89 -13.49 4.83
C PRO A 29 1.52 -13.46 5.51
N ASP A 30 0.70 -14.43 5.21
CA ASP A 30 -0.55 -14.69 5.91
C ASP A 30 -0.42 -15.97 6.74
N THR A 31 -0.42 -15.80 8.05
CA THR A 31 -0.29 -16.92 8.98
C THR A 31 -1.52 -17.83 9.02
N ARG A 32 -2.67 -17.34 8.59
CA ARG A 32 -3.93 -18.11 8.55
C ARG A 32 -3.96 -19.08 7.37
N SER A 33 -3.62 -18.56 6.19
CA SER A 33 -3.54 -19.41 5.00
C SER A 33 -2.27 -20.26 4.96
N GLY A 34 -1.25 -19.88 5.73
CA GLY A 34 0.07 -20.53 5.69
C GLY A 34 0.83 -20.27 4.39
N ALA A 35 0.58 -19.15 3.75
CA ALA A 35 1.23 -18.73 2.51
C ALA A 35 1.75 -17.30 2.61
N ALA A 36 2.64 -16.94 1.71
CA ALA A 36 3.08 -15.57 1.53
C ALA A 36 2.94 -15.17 0.07
N GLU A 37 2.40 -13.99 -0.17
CA GLU A 37 2.48 -13.37 -1.49
C GLU A 37 3.77 -12.57 -1.60
N VAL A 38 4.44 -12.69 -2.74
CA VAL A 38 5.72 -12.03 -2.98
C VAL A 38 5.61 -11.12 -4.19
N PHE A 39 6.11 -9.89 -4.04
CA PHE A 39 6.11 -8.89 -5.10
C PHE A 39 7.53 -8.39 -5.35
N ILE A 40 7.86 -8.10 -6.61
CA ILE A 40 9.05 -7.34 -7.00
C ILE A 40 8.62 -6.17 -7.87
N ASN A 41 9.01 -4.96 -7.46
CA ASN A 41 8.65 -3.71 -8.14
C ASN A 41 7.12 -3.61 -8.38
N GLY A 42 6.35 -3.95 -7.36
CA GLY A 42 4.89 -3.90 -7.38
C GLY A 42 4.17 -4.99 -8.18
N LYS A 43 4.92 -5.90 -8.84
CA LYS A 43 4.32 -7.03 -9.55
C LYS A 43 4.37 -8.28 -8.70
N THR A 44 3.22 -8.94 -8.54
CA THR A 44 3.17 -10.23 -7.87
C THR A 44 3.99 -11.28 -8.63
N LEU A 45 4.70 -12.07 -7.87
CA LEU A 45 5.41 -13.25 -8.36
C LEU A 45 4.63 -14.53 -8.04
N GLY A 46 3.65 -14.44 -7.16
CA GLY A 46 2.79 -15.55 -6.76
C GLY A 46 2.72 -15.76 -5.26
N TYR A 47 2.01 -16.84 -4.90
CA TYR A 47 1.83 -17.28 -3.53
C TYR A 47 2.74 -18.48 -3.25
N PHE A 48 3.44 -18.44 -2.14
CA PHE A 48 4.40 -19.46 -1.72
C PHE A 48 4.03 -19.96 -0.36
N ALA A 49 3.95 -21.27 -0.21
CA ALA A 49 3.68 -21.88 1.09
C ALA A 49 4.78 -21.52 2.10
N LEU A 50 4.37 -21.19 3.31
CA LEU A 50 5.31 -21.07 4.43
C LEU A 50 5.84 -22.46 4.76
N THR A 51 7.13 -22.54 5.07
CA THR A 51 7.80 -23.82 5.37
C THR A 51 7.27 -24.48 6.63
N GLU A 52 6.72 -23.68 7.54
CA GLU A 52 6.14 -24.13 8.80
C GLU A 52 4.88 -23.30 9.09
N LYS A 53 3.96 -23.90 9.83
CA LYS A 53 2.79 -23.18 10.34
C LYS A 53 3.24 -22.31 11.51
N VAL A 54 3.17 -21.01 11.33
CA VAL A 54 3.57 -20.00 12.33
C VAL A 54 2.36 -19.19 12.77
N SER A 55 2.38 -18.70 14.00
CA SER A 55 1.36 -17.81 14.56
C SER A 55 1.74 -16.32 14.40
N GLY A 56 2.97 -16.05 14.02
CA GLY A 56 3.49 -14.69 13.85
C GLY A 56 4.95 -14.69 13.42
N PHE A 57 5.52 -13.51 13.28
CA PHE A 57 6.92 -13.29 12.89
C PHE A 57 7.59 -12.37 13.92
N ASP A 58 8.77 -12.76 14.38
CA ASP A 58 9.53 -11.97 15.36
C ASP A 58 10.47 -10.95 14.70
N GLY A 59 10.67 -11.06 13.39
CA GLY A 59 11.54 -10.16 12.66
C GLY A 59 11.88 -10.61 11.26
N VAL A 60 12.68 -9.79 10.60
CA VAL A 60 13.21 -10.03 9.26
C VAL A 60 14.73 -10.13 9.33
N ALA A 61 15.29 -11.16 8.72
CA ALA A 61 16.72 -11.30 8.58
C ALA A 61 17.13 -11.31 7.10
N VAL A 62 18.08 -10.46 6.75
CA VAL A 62 18.70 -10.46 5.42
C VAL A 62 20.08 -11.08 5.53
N ARG A 63 20.33 -12.10 4.73
CA ARG A 63 21.65 -12.77 4.66
C ARG A 63 22.21 -12.60 3.25
N SER A 64 23.49 -12.26 3.16
CA SER A 64 24.18 -12.11 1.88
C SER A 64 25.63 -12.59 2.00
N GLU A 65 26.12 -13.25 0.95
CA GLU A 65 27.56 -13.60 0.81
C GLU A 65 28.37 -12.45 0.19
N GLY A 66 27.71 -11.41 -0.30
CA GLY A 66 28.32 -10.25 -0.93
C GLY A 66 27.80 -8.94 -0.36
N VAL A 67 28.17 -7.83 -1.00
CA VAL A 67 27.67 -6.52 -0.63
C VAL A 67 26.24 -6.35 -1.13
N VAL A 68 25.31 -6.22 -0.19
CA VAL A 68 23.92 -5.82 -0.45
C VAL A 68 23.70 -4.47 0.20
N ARG A 69 23.07 -3.57 -0.52
CA ARG A 69 22.56 -2.31 0.03
C ARG A 69 21.07 -2.48 0.27
N ILE A 70 20.63 -2.12 1.45
CA ILE A 70 19.22 -2.12 1.84
C ILE A 70 18.88 -0.70 2.21
N ASP A 71 17.78 -0.22 1.67
CA ASP A 71 17.20 1.07 1.97
C ASP A 71 15.71 0.88 2.19
N ASP A 72 15.09 1.77 2.94
CA ASP A 72 13.64 1.77 3.20
C ASP A 72 13.08 0.43 3.70
N LEU A 73 13.79 -0.22 4.64
CA LEU A 73 13.25 -1.42 5.27
C LEU A 73 12.06 -1.06 6.16
N MET A 74 10.87 -1.45 5.73
CA MET A 74 9.66 -1.31 6.50
C MET A 74 9.10 -2.68 6.84
N VAL A 75 8.71 -2.84 8.09
CA VAL A 75 7.97 -4.00 8.59
C VAL A 75 6.72 -3.45 9.27
N PHE A 76 5.57 -3.80 8.75
CA PHE A 76 4.29 -3.43 9.35
C PHE A 76 3.38 -4.66 9.38
N GLN A 77 2.54 -4.70 10.37
CA GLN A 77 1.52 -5.72 10.50
C GLN A 77 0.23 -5.17 9.89
N ILE A 78 -0.32 -5.87 8.92
CA ILE A 78 -1.70 -5.64 8.49
C ILE A 78 -2.57 -6.36 9.53
N ASN A 79 -3.16 -5.59 10.42
CA ASN A 79 -4.09 -6.12 11.38
C ASN A 79 -5.45 -6.27 10.71
N ASP A 80 -5.82 -7.50 10.43
CA ASP A 80 -7.14 -7.88 9.96
C ASP A 80 -8.11 -8.01 11.17
N HIS A 81 -8.03 -7.02 12.07
CA HIS A 81 -8.96 -6.93 13.17
C HIS A 81 -10.11 -6.02 12.76
N ASP A 82 -11.31 -6.54 12.80
CA ASP A 82 -12.55 -5.84 12.45
C ASP A 82 -12.78 -4.53 13.23
N ASP A 83 -12.07 -4.31 14.31
CA ASP A 83 -12.19 -3.20 15.23
C ASP A 83 -10.90 -2.35 15.39
N TYR A 84 -9.88 -2.59 14.57
CA TYR A 84 -8.59 -1.87 14.69
C TYR A 84 -8.76 -0.37 14.45
N VAL A 85 -9.51 0.03 13.41
CA VAL A 85 -9.90 1.42 13.20
C VAL A 85 -11.26 1.64 13.84
N PRO A 86 -11.36 2.49 14.89
CA PRO A 86 -12.65 2.79 15.51
C PRO A 86 -13.62 3.40 14.50
N ALA A 87 -14.90 3.07 14.63
CA ALA A 87 -15.92 3.59 13.74
C ALA A 87 -15.92 5.13 13.72
N PRO A 88 -15.93 5.76 12.54
CA PRO A 88 -15.95 7.22 12.43
C PRO A 88 -17.25 7.80 12.97
N VAL A 89 -17.14 8.94 13.67
CA VAL A 89 -18.27 9.73 14.14
C VAL A 89 -18.27 11.04 13.36
N SER A 90 -19.24 11.23 12.47
CA SER A 90 -19.32 12.45 11.67
C SER A 90 -19.50 13.67 12.57
N ALA A 91 -18.67 14.69 12.38
CA ALA A 91 -18.82 15.98 13.05
C ALA A 91 -19.92 16.83 12.43
N GLY A 92 -20.40 16.46 11.23
CA GLY A 92 -21.33 17.27 10.44
C GLY A 92 -20.64 18.46 9.76
N SER A 93 -21.33 19.06 8.83
CA SER A 93 -20.82 20.18 8.01
C SER A 93 -21.78 21.38 7.96
N ASP A 94 -22.69 21.48 8.93
CA ASP A 94 -23.64 22.60 9.12
C ASP A 94 -24.46 22.95 7.83
N GLY A 95 -24.82 21.91 7.07
CA GLY A 95 -25.62 22.06 5.84
C GLY A 95 -24.81 22.35 4.58
N TYR A 96 -23.50 22.37 4.66
CA TYR A 96 -22.60 22.42 3.50
C TYR A 96 -22.20 21.00 3.07
N ASN A 97 -21.76 20.87 1.83
CA ASN A 97 -21.04 19.67 1.38
C ASN A 97 -19.56 20.05 1.28
N VAL A 98 -18.77 19.59 2.24
CA VAL A 98 -17.34 19.86 2.30
C VAL A 98 -16.59 18.68 1.72
N GLY A 99 -15.76 18.92 0.72
CA GLY A 99 -14.97 17.90 0.06
C GLY A 99 -13.48 18.14 0.15
N LEU A 100 -12.71 17.08 0.14
CA LEU A 100 -11.24 17.10 0.08
C LEU A 100 -10.79 16.47 -1.23
N GLN A 101 -9.96 17.19 -1.97
CA GLN A 101 -9.33 16.64 -3.17
C GLN A 101 -8.21 15.66 -2.78
N VAL A 102 -8.28 14.46 -3.32
CA VAL A 102 -7.31 13.39 -3.10
C VAL A 102 -6.51 13.16 -4.37
N CYS A 103 -5.22 13.45 -4.32
CA CYS A 103 -4.27 13.11 -5.37
C CYS A 103 -3.43 11.93 -4.89
N SER A 104 -3.77 10.75 -5.36
CA SER A 104 -3.22 9.46 -4.90
C SER A 104 -1.77 9.26 -5.34
N LEU A 105 -0.84 9.73 -4.53
CA LEU A 105 0.59 9.63 -4.79
C LEU A 105 1.31 8.72 -3.78
N TRP A 106 0.64 8.39 -2.68
CA TRP A 106 1.28 7.83 -1.49
C TRP A 106 1.33 6.31 -1.58
N ARG A 107 2.38 5.85 -2.20
CA ARG A 107 2.68 4.43 -2.34
C ARG A 107 4.17 4.20 -2.32
N ASN A 108 4.59 3.13 -1.66
CA ASN A 108 5.97 2.72 -1.63
C ASN A 108 6.50 2.31 -3.00
N GLY A 109 7.70 2.77 -3.32
CA GLY A 109 8.37 2.46 -4.58
C GLY A 109 7.74 3.15 -5.79
N TYR A 110 6.90 4.15 -5.58
CA TYR A 110 6.36 4.98 -6.64
C TYR A 110 7.16 6.27 -6.74
N HIS A 111 7.64 6.59 -7.93
CA HIS A 111 8.60 7.67 -8.19
C HIS A 111 8.17 9.08 -7.74
N PHE A 112 6.89 9.31 -7.51
CA PHE A 112 6.36 10.60 -7.07
C PHE A 112 5.73 10.57 -5.67
N GLY A 113 5.88 9.47 -4.95
CA GLY A 113 5.30 9.32 -3.63
C GLY A 113 6.30 9.70 -2.53
N TRP A 114 6.46 8.79 -1.60
CA TRP A 114 7.30 8.96 -0.42
C TRP A 114 8.77 9.19 -0.73
N ASP A 115 9.28 8.75 -1.90
CA ASP A 115 10.66 8.99 -2.33
C ASP A 115 11.06 10.47 -2.32
N CYS A 116 10.10 11.37 -2.56
CA CYS A 116 10.35 12.80 -2.54
C CYS A 116 10.32 13.40 -1.14
N ILE A 117 9.68 12.75 -0.17
CA ILE A 117 9.44 13.27 1.18
C ILE A 117 10.30 12.56 2.23
N SER A 118 10.57 11.28 2.05
CA SER A 118 11.33 10.49 3.02
C SER A 118 12.72 11.05 3.42
N PRO A 119 13.41 11.85 2.57
CA PRO A 119 14.61 12.55 3.01
C PRO A 119 14.38 13.64 4.07
N PHE A 120 13.12 14.03 4.29
CA PHE A 120 12.70 15.11 5.20
C PHE A 120 11.86 14.51 6.33
N GLU A 121 12.51 13.89 7.31
CA GLU A 121 11.87 13.13 8.39
C GLU A 121 10.90 13.98 9.23
N GLU A 122 11.11 15.30 9.29
CA GLU A 122 10.21 16.25 9.93
C GLU A 122 8.83 16.33 9.26
N ASN A 123 8.71 15.87 8.02
CA ASN A 123 7.45 15.84 7.26
C ASN A 123 6.76 14.46 7.30
N ARG A 124 7.28 13.54 8.08
CA ARG A 124 6.71 12.21 8.20
C ARG A 124 5.27 12.25 8.70
N PRO A 125 4.33 11.62 8.00
CA PRO A 125 2.93 11.57 8.44
C PRO A 125 2.73 10.78 9.72
N VAL A 126 1.62 11.03 10.40
CA VAL A 126 1.22 10.30 11.62
C VAL A 126 1.05 8.80 11.33
N LEU A 127 0.53 8.44 10.16
CA LEU A 127 0.38 7.04 9.73
C LEU A 127 1.68 6.44 9.18
N GLY A 128 2.80 7.15 9.28
CA GLY A 128 4.05 6.73 8.64
C GLY A 128 4.01 6.91 7.12
N TYR A 129 4.91 6.24 6.40
CA TYR A 129 4.94 6.24 4.94
C TYR A 129 3.98 5.16 4.41
N TYR A 130 2.68 5.46 4.46
CA TYR A 130 1.60 4.54 4.16
C TYR A 130 1.39 4.31 2.65
N ASP A 131 0.66 3.25 2.33
CA ASP A 131 0.16 2.99 0.97
C ASP A 131 -1.36 3.22 0.97
N GLU A 132 -1.85 4.16 0.17
CA GLU A 132 -3.28 4.48 0.03
C GLU A 132 -4.12 3.33 -0.54
N GLY A 133 -3.48 2.32 -1.11
CA GLY A 133 -4.15 1.09 -1.54
C GLY A 133 -4.46 0.11 -0.41
N ILE A 134 -4.04 0.40 0.82
CA ILE A 134 -4.32 -0.45 2.00
C ILE A 134 -5.66 -0.03 2.61
N THR A 135 -6.56 -0.99 2.78
CA THR A 135 -7.93 -0.74 3.29
C THR A 135 -7.95 -0.12 4.68
N GLU A 136 -7.05 -0.52 5.56
CA GLU A 136 -6.91 0.06 6.89
C GLU A 136 -6.51 1.54 6.84
N VAL A 137 -5.61 1.90 5.92
CA VAL A 137 -5.23 3.30 5.70
C VAL A 137 -6.44 4.11 5.25
N ALA A 138 -7.19 3.58 4.29
CA ALA A 138 -8.43 4.23 3.83
C ALA A 138 -9.47 4.38 4.96
N ASP A 139 -9.59 3.40 5.84
CA ASP A 139 -10.46 3.50 7.02
C ASP A 139 -10.01 4.61 7.99
N TRP A 140 -8.71 4.77 8.24
CA TRP A 140 -8.17 5.88 9.02
C TRP A 140 -8.41 7.23 8.34
N GLU A 141 -8.22 7.32 7.03
CA GLU A 141 -8.49 8.55 6.28
C GLU A 141 -9.96 8.93 6.32
N ILE A 142 -10.87 7.98 6.09
CA ILE A 142 -12.32 8.17 6.22
C ILE A 142 -12.66 8.66 7.62
N LYS A 143 -12.11 8.02 8.65
CA LYS A 143 -12.33 8.40 10.03
C LYS A 143 -11.89 9.84 10.30
N TYR A 144 -10.66 10.18 9.96
CA TYR A 144 -10.14 11.54 10.21
C TYR A 144 -10.96 12.59 9.46
N MET A 145 -11.31 12.35 8.21
CA MET A 145 -12.08 13.28 7.41
C MET A 145 -13.50 13.46 7.96
N ALA A 146 -14.22 12.37 8.26
CA ALA A 146 -15.57 12.43 8.78
C ALA A 146 -15.64 13.14 10.14
N GLU A 147 -14.67 12.89 11.01
CA GLU A 147 -14.58 13.52 12.35
C GLU A 147 -14.15 14.99 12.30
N HIS A 148 -13.73 15.48 11.12
CA HIS A 148 -13.38 16.89 10.90
C HIS A 148 -14.33 17.60 9.91
N GLY A 149 -15.54 17.04 9.68
CA GLY A 149 -16.58 17.68 8.89
C GLY A 149 -16.37 17.63 7.39
N ILE A 150 -15.58 16.68 6.91
CA ILE A 150 -15.45 16.39 5.48
C ILE A 150 -16.51 15.36 5.08
N ASP A 151 -17.30 15.67 4.05
CA ASP A 151 -18.42 14.84 3.61
C ASP A 151 -18.07 13.92 2.45
N TYR A 152 -17.07 14.29 1.64
CA TYR A 152 -16.67 13.49 0.49
C TYR A 152 -15.21 13.66 0.10
N GLN A 153 -14.66 12.61 -0.53
CA GLN A 153 -13.35 12.61 -1.18
C GLN A 153 -13.53 12.83 -2.69
N LEU A 154 -12.79 13.77 -3.25
CA LEU A 154 -12.72 14.01 -4.69
C LEU A 154 -11.43 13.43 -5.24
N PHE A 155 -11.50 12.22 -5.78
CA PHE A 155 -10.34 11.52 -6.31
C PHE A 155 -9.92 12.06 -7.67
N CYS A 156 -8.67 12.46 -7.79
CA CYS A 156 -8.07 12.76 -9.08
C CYS A 156 -7.88 11.46 -9.86
N TRP A 157 -8.46 11.41 -11.05
CA TRP A 157 -8.43 10.23 -11.89
C TRP A 157 -7.62 10.50 -13.16
N TYR A 158 -6.56 9.74 -13.34
CA TYR A 158 -5.65 9.89 -14.46
C TYR A 158 -5.65 8.64 -15.32
N SER A 159 -5.99 8.80 -16.61
CA SER A 159 -5.84 7.72 -17.56
C SER A 159 -4.40 7.66 -18.07
N THR A 160 -3.86 6.46 -18.17
CA THR A 160 -2.52 6.22 -18.76
C THR A 160 -2.56 6.13 -20.28
N SER A 161 -3.75 6.07 -20.89
CA SER A 161 -3.92 5.93 -22.32
C SER A 161 -5.06 6.80 -22.83
N MET A 162 -4.78 7.65 -23.79
CA MET A 162 -5.80 8.43 -24.48
C MET A 162 -6.65 7.58 -25.45
N THR A 163 -6.20 6.39 -25.80
CA THR A 163 -6.89 5.47 -26.71
C THR A 163 -7.80 4.48 -26.01
N ASP A 164 -7.56 4.25 -24.72
CA ASP A 164 -8.41 3.38 -23.90
C ASP A 164 -8.51 3.96 -22.47
N PRO A 165 -9.43 4.90 -22.26
CA PRO A 165 -9.55 5.59 -20.97
C PRO A 165 -10.06 4.69 -19.85
N ILE A 166 -10.51 3.48 -20.15
CA ILE A 166 -11.05 2.54 -19.14
C ILE A 166 -9.94 1.65 -18.59
N LYS A 167 -8.87 1.42 -19.38
CA LYS A 167 -7.78 0.55 -18.97
C LYS A 167 -6.73 1.29 -18.16
N THR A 168 -6.50 0.81 -16.98
CA THR A 168 -5.37 1.13 -16.11
C THR A 168 -5.19 2.64 -15.91
N PRO A 169 -6.12 3.32 -15.24
CA PRO A 169 -5.87 4.69 -14.82
C PRO A 169 -4.64 4.73 -13.92
N GLY A 170 -3.82 5.75 -14.08
CA GLY A 170 -2.75 6.02 -13.14
C GLY A 170 -3.31 6.39 -11.76
N MET A 171 -2.64 6.03 -10.70
CA MET A 171 -3.01 6.40 -9.33
C MET A 171 -4.40 5.90 -8.89
N TYR A 172 -4.82 4.73 -9.34
CA TYR A 172 -6.14 4.17 -9.02
C TYR A 172 -6.21 3.55 -7.63
N GLN A 173 -5.08 3.24 -7.03
CA GLN A 173 -5.00 2.40 -5.83
C GLN A 173 -5.77 2.96 -4.63
N ALA A 174 -5.74 4.27 -4.39
CA ALA A 174 -6.45 4.85 -3.26
C ALA A 174 -7.97 4.68 -3.37
N LEU A 175 -8.53 4.85 -4.57
CA LEU A 175 -9.97 4.66 -4.77
C LEU A 175 -10.32 3.17 -4.86
N HIS A 176 -9.61 2.43 -5.72
CA HIS A 176 -10.00 1.07 -6.09
C HIS A 176 -9.62 0.03 -5.02
N ASP A 177 -8.35 0.06 -4.56
CA ASP A 177 -7.84 -0.95 -3.64
C ASP A 177 -8.03 -0.54 -2.18
N GLY A 178 -7.93 0.75 -1.88
CA GLY A 178 -8.15 1.32 -0.55
C GLY A 178 -9.63 1.60 -0.29
N TYR A 179 -10.16 2.70 -0.84
CA TYR A 179 -11.47 3.23 -0.46
C TYR A 179 -12.64 2.27 -0.71
N PHE A 180 -12.76 1.67 -1.90
CA PHE A 180 -13.88 0.75 -2.20
C PHE A 180 -13.86 -0.53 -1.38
N MET A 181 -12.69 -0.92 -0.89
CA MET A 181 -12.52 -2.10 -0.06
C MET A 181 -12.52 -1.77 1.43
N ALA A 182 -12.53 -0.48 1.81
CA ALA A 182 -12.53 -0.02 3.18
C ALA A 182 -13.84 -0.36 3.88
N ARG A 183 -13.75 -0.72 5.15
CA ARG A 183 -14.89 -1.06 6.02
C ARG A 183 -15.88 0.09 6.17
N TYR A 184 -15.37 1.32 6.20
CA TYR A 184 -16.17 2.53 6.41
C TYR A 184 -16.44 3.32 5.14
N SER A 185 -16.30 2.72 3.97
CA SER A 185 -16.58 3.37 2.69
C SER A 185 -18.02 3.90 2.57
N ASP A 186 -18.98 3.30 3.29
CA ASP A 186 -20.36 3.74 3.39
C ASP A 186 -20.55 5.02 4.23
N ARG A 187 -19.55 5.43 5.00
CA ARG A 187 -19.56 6.59 5.89
C ARG A 187 -19.11 7.89 5.23
N MET A 188 -18.59 7.82 4.03
CA MET A 188 -18.08 8.94 3.29
C MET A 188 -18.49 8.84 1.82
N LYS A 189 -18.87 9.94 1.24
CA LYS A 189 -19.16 9.99 -0.21
C LYS A 189 -17.87 10.13 -1.00
N PHE A 190 -17.90 9.82 -2.27
CA PHE A 190 -16.80 10.10 -3.18
C PHE A 190 -17.27 10.75 -4.46
N ALA A 191 -16.37 11.42 -5.14
CA ALA A 191 -16.53 11.92 -6.49
C ALA A 191 -15.22 11.72 -7.26
N ILE A 192 -15.29 11.76 -8.57
CA ILE A 192 -14.14 11.60 -9.45
C ILE A 192 -13.92 12.92 -10.19
N MET A 193 -12.69 13.40 -10.12
CA MET A 193 -12.22 14.50 -10.96
C MET A 193 -11.48 13.89 -12.15
N TRP A 194 -12.14 13.96 -13.29
CA TRP A 194 -11.64 13.41 -14.56
C TRP A 194 -10.82 14.45 -15.32
#